data_bea04cf7c97af4b81f11298b346fea4e
#
_entry.id   bea04cf7c97af4b81f11298b346fea4e
#
_cell.length_a   1.000
_cell.length_b   1.000
_cell.length_c   1.000
_cell.angle_alpha   90.00
_cell.angle_beta   90.00
_cell.angle_gamma   90.00
#
_symmetry.space_group_name_H-M   'P 1'
#
loop_
_entity.id
_entity.type
_entity.pdbx_description
1 polymer ?
#
loop_
_entity_poly.entity_id
_entity_poly.type
_entity_poly.pdbx_seq_one_letter_code
_entity_poly.pdbx_strand_id
1 'polypeptide(L)'
;MQLSVLTWNIHKGFNSANSAFVLPRMRELIREAQVDMVLLQEVLGEHRAHARHIANWPQESQFEFLADQVWPHYAYGKNAILDESHHGNAILSKYPFLAWENINVSLFRQASRSFLHGTLHIPGTTKRVHVLCLHLGLLGAERRQQLRKLNMHLEAMR
;
A
#
# COMPACT_ATOMS: atom_id res chain seq x y z
N MET A 1 -10.23 -22.30 -4.82
CA MET A 1 -9.68 -21.40 -3.77
C MET A 1 -10.24 -20.02 -4.03
N GLN A 2 -10.77 -19.37 -3.02
CA GLN A 2 -11.27 -18.00 -3.09
C GLN A 2 -10.39 -17.14 -2.16
N LEU A 3 -9.99 -15.97 -2.63
CA LEU A 3 -9.24 -14.97 -1.86
C LEU A 3 -10.06 -13.69 -1.78
N SER A 4 -10.16 -13.12 -0.60
CA SER A 4 -10.82 -11.84 -0.36
C SER A 4 -9.80 -10.72 -0.28
N VAL A 5 -10.08 -9.63 -0.97
CA VAL A 5 -9.17 -8.48 -1.08
C VAL A 5 -9.93 -7.19 -0.83
N LEU A 6 -9.37 -6.32 0.00
CA LEU A 6 -9.80 -4.94 0.18
C LEU A 6 -8.74 -4.01 -0.41
N THR A 7 -9.16 -2.97 -1.11
CA THR A 7 -8.27 -1.88 -1.52
C THR A 7 -8.79 -0.54 -1.00
N TRP A 8 -7.88 0.28 -0.47
CA TRP A 8 -8.25 1.57 0.12
C TRP A 8 -7.12 2.60 0.00
N ASN A 9 -7.39 3.74 -0.61
CA ASN A 9 -6.54 4.92 -0.47
C ASN A 9 -6.83 5.56 0.89
N ILE A 10 -5.92 5.42 1.83
CA ILE A 10 -6.10 5.88 3.22
C ILE A 10 -5.75 7.34 3.45
N HIS A 11 -5.36 8.05 2.40
CA HIS A 11 -5.10 9.49 2.44
C HIS A 11 -4.22 9.90 3.64
N LYS A 12 -3.13 9.15 3.85
CA LYS A 12 -2.15 9.36 4.94
C LYS A 12 -2.76 9.27 6.35
N GLY A 13 -3.89 8.58 6.50
CA GLY A 13 -4.60 8.42 7.77
C GLY A 13 -5.58 9.54 8.11
N PHE A 14 -5.83 10.46 7.16
CA PHE A 14 -6.78 11.55 7.31
C PHE A 14 -8.09 11.28 6.56
N ASN A 15 -9.14 11.99 6.94
CA ASN A 15 -10.37 12.00 6.17
C ASN A 15 -10.15 12.71 4.81
N SER A 16 -11.09 12.57 3.88
CA SER A 16 -11.01 13.14 2.52
C SER A 16 -10.86 14.67 2.48
N ALA A 17 -11.28 15.36 3.53
CA ALA A 17 -11.15 16.81 3.67
C ALA A 17 -9.82 17.25 4.33
N ASN A 18 -8.94 16.31 4.71
CA ASN A 18 -7.72 16.58 5.48
C ASN A 18 -7.95 17.31 6.83
N SER A 19 -9.16 17.24 7.37
CA SER A 19 -9.56 17.97 8.57
C SER A 19 -9.47 17.16 9.86
N ALA A 20 -9.41 15.84 9.79
CA ALA A 20 -9.36 14.96 10.94
C ALA A 20 -8.47 13.73 10.69
N PHE A 21 -7.67 13.38 11.71
CA PHE A 21 -6.90 12.14 11.72
C PHE A 21 -7.82 10.98 12.14
N VAL A 22 -8.01 10.00 11.26
CA VAL A 22 -9.00 8.93 11.41
C VAL A 22 -8.40 7.53 11.27
N LEU A 23 -7.07 7.41 11.26
CA LEU A 23 -6.37 6.14 11.10
C LEU A 23 -6.82 5.06 12.12
N PRO A 24 -7.06 5.36 13.40
CA PRO A 24 -7.57 4.36 14.35
C PRO A 24 -8.94 3.79 13.92
N ARG A 25 -9.82 4.62 13.39
CA ARG A 25 -11.12 4.16 12.88
C ARG A 25 -10.97 3.33 11.59
N MET A 26 -10.02 3.69 10.72
CA MET A 26 -9.69 2.90 9.54
C MET A 26 -9.22 1.49 9.93
N ARG A 27 -8.37 1.38 10.97
CA ARG A 27 -7.94 0.07 11.50
C ARG A 27 -9.12 -0.82 11.90
N GLU A 28 -10.07 -0.27 12.64
CA GLU A 28 -11.28 -1.01 13.05
C GLU A 28 -12.07 -1.53 11.84
N LEU A 29 -12.33 -0.68 10.85
CA LEU A 29 -13.06 -1.04 9.64
C LEU A 29 -12.35 -2.12 8.82
N ILE A 30 -11.03 -2.02 8.69
CA ILE A 30 -10.21 -3.03 7.99
C ILE A 30 -10.30 -4.37 8.73
N ARG A 31 -10.23 -4.36 10.07
CA ARG A 31 -10.37 -5.57 10.89
C ARG A 31 -11.75 -6.20 10.75
N GLU A 32 -12.81 -5.40 10.78
CA GLU A 32 -14.20 -5.86 10.59
C GLU A 32 -14.40 -6.55 9.23
N ALA A 33 -13.70 -6.11 8.19
CA ALA A 33 -13.78 -6.69 6.85
C ALA A 33 -13.25 -8.14 6.76
N GLN A 34 -12.37 -8.58 7.68
CA GLN A 34 -11.84 -9.96 7.79
C GLN A 34 -11.23 -10.52 6.49
N VAL A 35 -10.77 -9.67 5.59
CA VAL A 35 -10.22 -10.08 4.29
C VAL A 35 -8.85 -10.77 4.40
N ASP A 36 -8.46 -11.49 3.36
CA ASP A 36 -7.15 -12.16 3.29
C ASP A 36 -6.01 -11.20 3.02
N MET A 37 -6.27 -10.16 2.23
CA MET A 37 -5.28 -9.16 1.85
C MET A 37 -5.88 -7.75 1.84
N VAL A 38 -5.06 -6.76 2.21
CA VAL A 38 -5.41 -5.34 2.16
C VAL A 38 -4.37 -4.59 1.33
N LEU A 39 -4.81 -3.89 0.30
CA LEU A 39 -3.99 -3.08 -0.58
C LEU A 39 -4.23 -1.61 -0.27
N LEU A 40 -3.21 -0.92 0.21
CA LEU A 40 -3.31 0.44 0.70
C LEU A 40 -2.50 1.41 -0.16
N GLN A 41 -3.07 2.57 -0.46
CA GLN A 41 -2.40 3.67 -1.13
C GLN A 41 -2.30 4.88 -0.19
N GLU A 42 -1.34 5.74 -0.46
CA GLU A 42 -1.01 6.92 0.37
C GLU A 42 -0.74 6.59 1.84
N VAL A 43 0.01 5.53 2.08
CA VAL A 43 0.42 5.09 3.42
C VAL A 43 1.68 5.84 3.83
N LEU A 44 1.69 6.42 5.03
CA LEU A 44 2.91 6.98 5.62
C LEU A 44 3.71 5.89 6.33
N GLY A 45 4.99 5.80 6.02
CA GLY A 45 5.92 4.97 6.77
C GLY A 45 6.38 5.69 8.03
N GLU A 46 6.94 6.88 7.88
CA GLU A 46 7.40 7.73 8.98
C GLU A 46 6.97 9.18 8.73
N HIS A 47 6.59 9.89 9.78
CA HIS A 47 6.30 11.32 9.71
C HIS A 47 6.57 11.99 11.07
N ARG A 48 7.78 12.50 11.25
CA ARG A 48 8.25 13.04 12.54
C ARG A 48 7.47 14.28 13.01
N ALA A 49 7.05 15.14 12.08
CA ALA A 49 6.29 16.32 12.45
C ALA A 49 4.89 15.96 12.96
N HIS A 50 4.17 15.05 12.31
CA HIS A 50 2.86 14.60 12.76
C HIS A 50 2.91 13.88 14.11
N ALA A 51 3.94 13.07 14.34
CA ALA A 51 4.13 12.38 15.62
C ALA A 51 4.25 13.34 16.83
N ARG A 52 4.68 14.59 16.59
CA ARG A 52 4.80 15.62 17.65
C ARG A 52 3.51 16.38 17.92
N HIS A 53 2.60 16.46 16.95
CA HIS A 53 1.47 17.40 17.00
C HIS A 53 0.09 16.73 16.93
N ILE A 54 0.01 15.46 16.52
CA ILE A 54 -1.27 14.75 16.39
C ILE A 54 -1.43 13.75 17.52
N ALA A 55 -2.49 13.91 18.30
CA ALA A 55 -2.86 12.95 19.33
C ALA A 55 -3.17 11.58 18.70
N ASN A 56 -2.75 10.52 19.39
CA ASN A 56 -2.92 9.12 18.94
C ASN A 56 -2.20 8.78 17.62
N TRP A 57 -1.18 9.55 17.23
CA TRP A 57 -0.29 9.15 16.14
C TRP A 57 0.44 7.86 16.53
N PRO A 58 0.44 6.81 15.68
CA PRO A 58 1.12 5.56 16.00
C PRO A 58 2.64 5.77 16.08
N GLN A 59 3.30 5.04 16.97
CA GLN A 59 4.76 5.05 17.08
C GLN A 59 5.42 4.26 15.94
N GLU A 60 4.75 3.20 15.50
CA GLU A 60 5.11 2.41 14.33
C GLU A 60 4.63 3.07 13.03
N SER A 61 5.08 2.54 11.90
CA SER A 61 4.56 2.95 10.59
C SER A 61 3.06 2.69 10.45
N GLN A 62 2.37 3.46 9.60
CA GLN A 62 0.93 3.27 9.42
C GLN A 62 0.55 1.88 8.94
N PHE A 63 1.38 1.25 8.08
CA PHE A 63 1.08 -0.11 7.61
C PHE A 63 1.25 -1.16 8.72
N GLU A 64 2.21 -1.02 9.63
CA GLU A 64 2.35 -1.89 10.80
C GLU A 64 1.17 -1.71 11.77
N PHE A 65 0.79 -0.46 12.05
CA PHE A 65 -0.36 -0.14 12.87
C PHE A 65 -1.67 -0.73 12.31
N LEU A 66 -1.88 -0.64 11.00
CA LEU A 66 -3.06 -1.20 10.35
C LEU A 66 -3.04 -2.73 10.25
N ALA A 67 -1.85 -3.34 10.15
CA ALA A 67 -1.69 -4.80 10.13
C ALA A 67 -2.13 -5.44 11.45
N ASP A 68 -1.83 -4.80 12.60
CA ASP A 68 -2.36 -5.08 13.93
C ASP A 68 -2.47 -6.58 14.26
N GLN A 69 -1.43 -7.36 13.94
CA GLN A 69 -1.34 -8.81 14.13
C GLN A 69 -2.37 -9.65 13.34
N VAL A 70 -3.35 -9.04 12.69
CA VAL A 70 -4.34 -9.73 11.83
C VAL A 70 -3.68 -10.14 10.50
N TRP A 71 -2.81 -9.28 9.99
CA TRP A 71 -2.02 -9.52 8.77
C TRP A 71 -0.53 -9.56 9.15
N PRO A 72 0.02 -10.74 9.52
CA PRO A 72 1.38 -10.85 10.01
C PRO A 72 2.45 -10.58 8.95
N HIS A 73 2.07 -10.57 7.68
CA HIS A 73 2.96 -10.32 6.56
C HIS A 73 2.58 -9.02 5.85
N TYR A 74 3.55 -8.15 5.63
CA TYR A 74 3.33 -6.89 4.91
C TYR A 74 4.53 -6.53 4.04
N ALA A 75 4.25 -5.81 2.94
CA ALA A 75 5.23 -5.20 2.06
C ALA A 75 4.91 -3.71 1.94
N TYR A 76 5.94 -2.88 1.86
CA TYR A 76 5.81 -1.43 1.74
C TYR A 76 6.76 -0.88 0.68
N GLY A 77 6.22 -0.14 -0.29
CA GLY A 77 6.98 0.52 -1.34
C GLY A 77 6.98 2.04 -1.18
N LYS A 78 8.14 2.63 -0.91
CA LYS A 78 8.30 4.08 -0.83
C LYS A 78 8.17 4.71 -2.22
N ASN A 79 7.29 5.72 -2.36
CA ASN A 79 7.10 6.47 -3.60
C ASN A 79 7.74 7.85 -3.53
N ALA A 80 7.50 8.58 -2.44
CA ALA A 80 8.07 9.89 -2.20
C ALA A 80 8.83 9.90 -0.89
N ILE A 81 10.00 10.50 -0.91
CA ILE A 81 10.85 10.73 0.25
C ILE A 81 10.94 12.24 0.41
N LEU A 82 10.47 12.75 1.53
CA LEU A 82 10.58 14.14 1.96
C LEU A 82 11.50 14.17 3.18
N ASP A 83 12.03 15.32 3.53
CA ASP A 83 13.05 15.46 4.58
C ASP A 83 12.68 14.79 5.92
N GLU A 84 11.39 14.81 6.30
CA GLU A 84 10.90 14.25 7.56
C GLU A 84 9.83 13.17 7.38
N SER A 85 9.54 12.74 6.15
CA SER A 85 8.47 11.77 5.90
C SER A 85 8.67 10.99 4.61
N HIS A 86 8.06 9.83 4.54
CA HIS A 86 7.89 9.10 3.29
C HIS A 86 6.51 8.45 3.24
N HIS A 87 5.95 8.36 2.04
CA HIS A 87 4.68 7.67 1.79
C HIS A 87 4.77 6.77 0.57
N GLY A 88 3.82 5.85 0.46
CA GLY A 88 3.78 4.91 -0.66
C GLY A 88 2.60 3.96 -0.59
N ASN A 89 2.77 2.81 -1.25
CA ASN A 89 1.80 1.73 -1.26
C ASN A 89 2.18 0.65 -0.25
N ALA A 90 1.19 -0.03 0.34
CA ALA A 90 1.41 -1.18 1.20
C ALA A 90 0.47 -2.33 0.82
N ILE A 91 0.94 -3.55 1.05
CA ILE A 91 0.14 -4.77 0.97
C ILE A 91 0.23 -5.46 2.32
N LEU A 92 -0.89 -5.66 2.99
CA LEU A 92 -1.01 -6.48 4.19
C LEU A 92 -1.56 -7.85 3.78
N SER A 93 -1.04 -8.95 4.35
CA SER A 93 -1.42 -10.29 3.96
C SER A 93 -1.45 -11.26 5.14
N LYS A 94 -2.44 -12.15 5.15
CA LYS A 94 -2.44 -13.34 6.02
C LYS A 94 -1.43 -14.39 5.56
N TYR A 95 -0.96 -14.29 4.31
CA TYR A 95 -0.06 -15.26 3.69
C TYR A 95 1.35 -14.69 3.52
N PRO A 96 2.41 -15.52 3.63
CA PRO A 96 3.77 -15.06 3.51
C PRO A 96 4.14 -14.62 2.09
N PHE A 97 4.96 -13.58 2.01
CA PHE A 97 5.58 -13.16 0.75
C PHE A 97 6.78 -14.06 0.43
N LEU A 98 6.84 -14.55 -0.80
CA LEU A 98 8.05 -15.15 -1.38
C LEU A 98 9.02 -14.06 -1.84
N ALA A 99 8.48 -12.98 -2.40
CA ALA A 99 9.22 -11.81 -2.84
C ALA A 99 8.27 -10.62 -2.95
N TRP A 100 8.84 -9.42 -2.95
CA TRP A 100 8.12 -8.20 -3.33
C TRP A 100 9.10 -7.18 -3.91
N GLU A 101 8.59 -6.30 -4.76
CA GLU A 101 9.35 -5.22 -5.38
C GLU A 101 8.48 -3.97 -5.55
N ASN A 102 9.12 -2.81 -5.50
CA ASN A 102 8.47 -1.51 -5.74
C ASN A 102 8.95 -0.94 -7.07
N ILE A 103 8.07 -0.90 -8.06
CA ILE A 103 8.39 -0.51 -9.44
C ILE A 103 8.03 0.95 -9.65
N ASN A 104 9.04 1.78 -9.85
CA ASN A 104 8.83 3.21 -10.11
C ASN A 104 8.22 3.43 -11.50
N VAL A 105 7.05 4.07 -11.52
CA VAL A 105 6.33 4.42 -12.74
C VAL A 105 6.08 5.91 -12.86
N SER A 106 6.78 6.72 -12.08
CA SER A 106 6.71 8.17 -12.12
C SER A 106 7.08 8.68 -13.51
N LEU A 107 6.35 9.68 -13.99
CA LEU A 107 6.68 10.45 -15.20
C LEU A 107 7.33 11.78 -14.84
N PHE A 108 6.97 12.32 -13.68
CA PHE A 108 7.47 13.59 -13.18
C PHE A 108 8.11 13.39 -11.81
N ARG A 109 9.20 14.13 -11.54
CA ARG A 109 9.89 14.07 -10.25
C ARG A 109 9.01 14.42 -9.04
N GLN A 110 8.05 15.32 -9.25
CA GLN A 110 7.16 15.84 -8.18
C GLN A 110 5.97 14.94 -7.88
N ALA A 111 5.62 14.02 -8.76
CA ALA A 111 4.50 13.10 -8.60
C ALA A 111 4.99 11.65 -8.59
N SER A 112 5.67 11.27 -7.52
CA SER A 112 6.17 9.90 -7.35
C SER A 112 5.03 8.90 -7.33
N ARG A 113 5.09 7.93 -8.26
CA ARG A 113 4.14 6.82 -8.38
C ARG A 113 4.90 5.52 -8.53
N SER A 114 4.38 4.47 -7.93
CA SER A 114 4.91 3.12 -8.08
C SER A 114 3.80 2.08 -8.13
N PHE A 115 4.17 0.90 -8.59
CA PHE A 115 3.43 -0.34 -8.38
C PHE A 115 4.16 -1.17 -7.33
N LEU A 116 3.49 -1.54 -6.27
CA LEU A 116 4.01 -2.49 -5.31
C LEU A 116 3.52 -3.88 -5.73
N HIS A 117 4.45 -4.73 -6.15
CA HIS A 117 4.19 -6.10 -6.57
C HIS A 117 4.65 -7.06 -5.49
N GLY A 118 3.74 -7.88 -4.99
CA GLY A 118 4.02 -8.97 -4.07
C GLY A 118 3.75 -10.32 -4.71
N THR A 119 4.64 -11.29 -4.48
CA THR A 119 4.42 -12.70 -4.82
C THR A 119 4.19 -13.46 -3.53
N LEU A 120 3.02 -14.07 -3.38
CA LEU A 120 2.58 -14.75 -2.18
C LEU A 120 2.63 -16.27 -2.33
N HIS A 121 2.92 -16.94 -1.23
CA HIS A 121 2.71 -18.37 -1.08
C HIS A 121 1.41 -18.62 -0.32
N ILE A 122 0.50 -19.35 -0.96
CA ILE A 122 -0.76 -19.76 -0.31
C ILE A 122 -0.60 -21.19 0.19
N PRO A 123 -0.69 -21.45 1.49
CA PRO A 123 -0.57 -22.79 2.05
C PRO A 123 -1.56 -23.78 1.43
N GLY A 124 -1.11 -25.01 1.20
CA GLY A 124 -1.93 -26.06 0.58
C GLY A 124 -2.02 -25.97 -0.96
N THR A 125 -1.26 -25.07 -1.58
CA THR A 125 -1.17 -24.97 -3.06
C THR A 125 0.28 -24.78 -3.51
N THR A 126 0.61 -25.28 -4.67
CA THR A 126 1.91 -25.02 -5.35
C THR A 126 1.88 -23.73 -6.19
N LYS A 127 0.71 -23.10 -6.32
CA LYS A 127 0.54 -21.89 -7.14
C LYS A 127 1.08 -20.67 -6.38
N ARG A 128 1.75 -19.80 -7.13
CA ARG A 128 2.12 -18.46 -6.68
C ARG A 128 0.99 -17.49 -7.02
N VAL A 129 0.69 -16.60 -6.09
CA VAL A 129 -0.30 -15.53 -6.31
C VAL A 129 0.45 -14.21 -6.41
N HIS A 130 0.30 -13.53 -7.54
CA HIS A 130 0.85 -12.21 -7.76
C HIS A 130 -0.20 -11.15 -7.40
N VAL A 131 0.19 -10.20 -6.57
CA VAL A 131 -0.67 -9.11 -6.11
C VAL A 131 0.02 -7.79 -6.41
N LEU A 132 -0.71 -6.87 -7.05
CA LEU A 132 -0.20 -5.56 -7.42
C LEU A 132 -1.06 -4.47 -6.77
N CYS A 133 -0.44 -3.66 -5.92
CA CYS A 133 -1.06 -2.47 -5.35
C CYS A 133 -0.66 -1.25 -6.20
N LEU A 134 -1.64 -0.60 -6.80
CA LEU A 134 -1.45 0.47 -7.76
C LEU A 134 -2.00 1.79 -7.21
N HIS A 135 -1.26 2.88 -7.45
CA HIS A 135 -1.73 4.24 -7.27
C HIS A 135 -1.39 5.04 -8.53
N LEU A 136 -2.37 5.17 -9.42
CA LEU A 136 -2.19 5.82 -10.72
C LEU A 136 -2.23 7.34 -10.60
N GLY A 137 -1.64 8.01 -11.59
CA GLY A 137 -1.67 9.46 -11.71
C GLY A 137 -3.05 10.02 -12.05
N LEU A 138 -3.21 11.33 -11.87
CA LEU A 138 -4.48 12.02 -12.09
C LEU A 138 -4.78 12.25 -13.58
N LEU A 139 -3.75 12.47 -14.40
CA LEU A 139 -3.89 12.78 -15.81
C LEU A 139 -4.07 11.51 -16.66
N GLY A 140 -4.98 11.57 -17.65
CA GLY A 140 -5.24 10.42 -18.52
C GLY A 140 -4.02 9.95 -19.32
N ALA A 141 -3.16 10.87 -19.77
CA ALA A 141 -1.93 10.54 -20.47
C ALA A 141 -0.92 9.82 -19.55
N GLU A 142 -0.82 10.29 -18.30
CA GLU A 142 0.01 9.67 -17.26
C GLU A 142 -0.44 8.23 -16.98
N ARG A 143 -1.73 8.03 -16.74
CA ARG A 143 -2.31 6.69 -16.52
C ARG A 143 -2.05 5.73 -17.69
N ARG A 144 -2.19 6.20 -18.94
CA ARG A 144 -1.89 5.36 -20.13
C ARG A 144 -0.44 4.87 -20.15
N GLN A 145 0.51 5.75 -19.81
CA GLN A 145 1.93 5.35 -19.76
C GLN A 145 2.22 4.41 -18.59
N GLN A 146 1.62 4.66 -17.43
CA GLN A 146 1.75 3.78 -16.27
C GLN A 146 1.17 2.39 -16.56
N LEU A 147 0.02 2.30 -17.23
CA LEU A 147 -0.56 1.02 -17.63
C LEU A 147 0.27 0.30 -18.69
N ARG A 148 0.95 1.00 -19.59
CA ARG A 148 1.92 0.36 -20.52
C ARG A 148 3.07 -0.27 -19.75
N LYS A 149 3.65 0.43 -18.77
CA LYS A 149 4.71 -0.13 -17.91
C LYS A 149 4.22 -1.35 -17.12
N LEU A 150 2.97 -1.31 -16.62
CA LEU A 150 2.35 -2.45 -15.96
C LEU A 150 2.25 -3.64 -16.90
N ASN A 151 1.75 -3.46 -18.12
CA ASN A 151 1.64 -4.53 -19.10
C ASN A 151 3.00 -5.14 -19.44
N MET A 152 4.04 -4.32 -19.65
CA MET A 152 5.40 -4.83 -19.88
C MET A 152 5.90 -5.67 -18.70
N HIS A 153 5.63 -5.25 -17.47
CA HIS A 153 5.99 -6.00 -16.27
C HIS A 153 5.25 -7.35 -16.21
N LEU A 154 3.93 -7.35 -16.48
CA LEU A 154 3.12 -8.57 -16.50
C LEU A 154 3.55 -9.55 -17.61
N GLU A 155 3.94 -9.05 -18.78
CA GLU A 155 4.47 -9.86 -19.88
C GLU A 155 5.81 -10.52 -19.51
N ALA A 156 6.68 -9.80 -18.77
CA ALA A 156 7.97 -10.34 -18.31
C ALA A 156 7.83 -11.44 -17.23
N MET A 157 6.67 -11.57 -16.59
CA MET A 157 6.38 -12.60 -15.59
C MET A 157 5.82 -13.91 -16.18
N ARG A 158 5.49 -13.95 -17.47
CA ARG A 158 4.97 -15.14 -18.17
C ARG A 158 6.08 -16.06 -18.59
#